data_6f3331f4222506fd2da613fab8454f60
#
_entry.id   6f3331f4222506fd2da613fab8454f60
#
_cell.length_a   1.000
_cell.length_b   1.000
_cell.length_c   1.000
_cell.angle_alpha   90.00
_cell.angle_beta   90.00
_cell.angle_gamma   90.00
#
_symmetry.space_group_name_H-M   'P 1'
#
loop_
_entity.id
_entity.type
_entity.pdbx_description
1 polymer ?
#
loop_
_entity_poly.entity_id
_entity_poly.type
_entity_poly.pdbx_seq_one_letter_code
_entity_poly.pdbx_strand_id
1 'polypeptide(L)'
;MSNRNLIKKILKEVAEERNLRLYALDWDDNILGMPTKIYLADEDGNSIGMPTDHFAEYRHLIGKEPFEYEGSTIVGFDKDPFRDFVHPETFLSDTIKAVKRNKFSPSFEKFKETLIYANPFSIITARGHSPKVIKKGVKLFINIALTPEEKREMIYNIKDVLDFEEIGGYYKTGDLDDSQLIDVYLDEKGEYYPVSSKEFGQRFKLDSSKGASSPEHNKKLALSDFLDQVYYKVGKLIDSGKYGSVSLGFSDDDISNVRSMVQHIEDELSRVYPEIHFVVKDTSEGGMKKIVITRLNNEADSESLLENYMINKILSYL
;
A
#
# COMPACT_ATOMS: atom_id res chain seq x y z
N MET A 1 11.28 -22.21 42.68
CA MET A 1 11.44 -20.86 42.10
C MET A 1 10.53 -19.91 42.83
N SER A 2 11.00 -18.73 43.25
CA SER A 2 10.13 -17.73 43.91
C SER A 2 9.10 -17.21 42.89
N ASN A 3 7.82 -17.02 43.32
CA ASN A 3 6.76 -16.45 42.50
C ASN A 3 7.18 -15.14 41.80
N ARG A 4 8.09 -14.38 42.43
CA ARG A 4 8.66 -13.16 41.90
C ARG A 4 9.54 -13.40 40.65
N ASN A 5 10.24 -14.52 40.57
CA ASN A 5 11.07 -14.89 39.41
C ASN A 5 10.20 -15.44 38.28
N LEU A 6 9.11 -16.16 38.62
CA LEU A 6 8.13 -16.59 37.63
C LEU A 6 7.39 -15.38 37.01
N ILE A 7 6.94 -14.44 37.85
CA ILE A 7 6.32 -13.19 37.37
C ILE A 7 7.28 -12.36 36.50
N LYS A 8 8.56 -12.23 36.91
CA LYS A 8 9.56 -11.56 36.10
C LYS A 8 9.82 -12.26 34.76
N LYS A 9 9.81 -13.61 34.75
CA LYS A 9 9.95 -14.39 33.51
C LYS A 9 8.75 -14.20 32.61
N ILE A 10 7.52 -14.30 33.15
CA ILE A 10 6.28 -14.02 32.39
C ILE A 10 6.22 -12.59 31.89
N LEU A 11 6.57 -11.60 32.73
CA LEU A 11 6.61 -10.19 32.30
C LEU A 11 7.67 -9.94 31.22
N LYS A 12 8.80 -10.65 31.26
CA LYS A 12 9.83 -10.58 30.21
C LYS A 12 9.36 -11.24 28.92
N GLU A 13 8.72 -12.42 29.02
CA GLU A 13 8.12 -13.13 27.87
C GLU A 13 6.98 -12.32 27.25
N VAL A 14 6.10 -11.68 28.05
CA VAL A 14 5.02 -10.80 27.57
C VAL A 14 5.56 -9.47 27.01
N ALA A 15 6.68 -8.96 27.56
CA ALA A 15 7.34 -7.74 27.06
C ALA A 15 8.11 -7.97 25.74
N GLU A 16 8.38 -9.23 25.36
CA GLU A 16 9.05 -9.59 24.11
C GLU A 16 8.05 -9.93 22.98
N GLU A 17 6.74 -10.08 23.27
CA GLU A 17 5.72 -10.27 22.23
C GLU A 17 5.48 -8.96 21.46
N ARG A 18 5.90 -8.94 20.22
CA ARG A 18 5.64 -7.82 19.30
C ARG A 18 4.44 -8.10 18.41
N ASN A 19 3.75 -7.06 18.00
CA ASN A 19 2.72 -7.15 16.98
C ASN A 19 3.32 -6.84 15.62
N LEU A 20 3.17 -7.76 14.67
CA LEU A 20 3.56 -7.54 13.28
C LEU A 20 2.42 -6.82 12.54
N ARG A 21 2.67 -5.59 12.11
CA ARG A 21 1.72 -4.79 11.35
C ARG A 21 2.22 -4.58 9.93
N LEU A 22 1.48 -5.10 8.97
CA LEU A 22 1.77 -5.02 7.56
C LEU A 22 0.88 -3.97 6.91
N TYR A 23 1.41 -3.23 5.94
CA TYR A 23 0.64 -2.21 5.23
C TYR A 23 0.85 -2.33 3.73
N ALA A 24 -0.25 -2.40 2.98
CA ALA A 24 -0.28 -2.34 1.54
C ALA A 24 -1.08 -1.10 1.13
N LEU A 25 -0.45 -0.14 0.44
CA LEU A 25 -1.04 1.15 0.16
C LEU A 25 -0.92 1.48 -1.33
N ASP A 26 -1.98 2.01 -1.92
CA ASP A 26 -1.83 2.75 -3.16
C ASP A 26 -1.08 4.07 -2.93
N TRP A 27 -0.54 4.68 -3.99
CA TRP A 27 0.23 5.91 -3.88
C TRP A 27 -0.59 7.13 -4.25
N ASP A 28 -1.15 7.14 -5.48
CA ASP A 28 -1.88 8.27 -6.03
C ASP A 28 -3.21 8.45 -5.30
N ASP A 29 -3.53 9.68 -4.95
CA ASP A 29 -4.76 10.10 -4.29
C ASP A 29 -5.10 9.33 -2.99
N ASN A 30 -4.30 8.33 -2.64
CA ASN A 30 -4.38 7.59 -1.38
C ASN A 30 -3.33 8.05 -0.33
N ILE A 31 -2.05 8.20 -0.71
CA ILE A 31 -1.00 8.79 0.14
C ILE A 31 -0.81 10.28 -0.19
N LEU A 32 -0.69 10.63 -1.46
CA LEU A 32 -0.48 11.98 -1.95
C LEU A 32 -1.40 12.29 -3.13
N GLY A 33 -2.01 13.47 -3.13
CA GLY A 33 -2.71 14.04 -4.29
C GLY A 33 -1.70 14.45 -5.35
N MET A 34 -1.40 13.52 -6.27
CA MET A 34 -0.36 13.70 -7.27
C MET A 34 -0.80 14.62 -8.41
N PRO A 35 0.04 15.57 -8.86
CA PRO A 35 -0.30 16.45 -9.99
C PRO A 35 -0.10 15.77 -11.35
N THR A 36 0.13 14.47 -11.38
CA THR A 36 0.30 13.65 -12.59
C THR A 36 -0.95 13.70 -13.45
N LYS A 37 -0.80 13.75 -14.77
CA LYS A 37 -1.92 13.88 -15.71
C LYS A 37 -2.02 12.68 -16.65
N ILE A 38 -3.25 12.42 -17.06
CA ILE A 38 -3.59 11.55 -18.19
C ILE A 38 -3.92 12.45 -19.37
N TYR A 39 -3.40 12.13 -20.54
CA TYR A 39 -3.51 12.99 -21.72
C TYR A 39 -4.55 12.49 -22.70
N LEU A 40 -5.45 13.37 -23.05
CA LEU A 40 -6.57 13.12 -23.97
C LEU A 40 -6.38 13.98 -25.24
N ALA A 41 -6.98 13.56 -26.34
CA ALA A 41 -7.02 14.32 -27.58
C ALA A 41 -8.35 15.05 -27.72
N ASP A 42 -8.30 16.34 -28.08
CA ASP A 42 -9.46 17.08 -28.51
C ASP A 42 -9.73 16.91 -30.01
N GLU A 43 -10.82 17.50 -30.52
CA GLU A 43 -11.23 17.42 -31.94
C GLU A 43 -10.21 18.06 -32.88
N ASP A 44 -9.39 18.99 -32.42
CA ASP A 44 -8.32 19.66 -33.17
C ASP A 44 -6.99 18.89 -33.11
N GLY A 45 -6.94 17.77 -32.34
CA GLY A 45 -5.73 16.96 -32.16
C GLY A 45 -4.76 17.54 -31.13
N ASN A 46 -5.17 18.50 -30.30
CA ASN A 46 -4.37 18.99 -29.18
C ASN A 46 -4.39 18.01 -28.01
N SER A 47 -3.29 17.99 -27.24
CA SER A 47 -3.14 17.17 -26.06
C SER A 47 -3.63 17.91 -24.82
N ILE A 48 -4.70 17.42 -24.20
CA ILE A 48 -5.33 17.96 -22.99
C ILE A 48 -4.98 17.08 -21.80
N GLY A 49 -4.32 17.65 -20.77
CA GLY A 49 -3.92 16.91 -19.58
C GLY A 49 -5.01 16.91 -18.50
N MET A 50 -5.57 15.77 -18.21
CA MET A 50 -6.62 15.54 -17.19
C MET A 50 -6.01 14.98 -15.91
N PRO A 51 -6.29 15.57 -14.71
CA PRO A 51 -5.92 14.99 -13.43
C PRO A 51 -6.57 13.61 -13.17
N THR A 52 -5.98 12.83 -12.26
CA THR A 52 -6.43 11.45 -11.96
C THR A 52 -7.84 11.37 -11.40
N ASP A 53 -8.22 12.29 -10.53
CA ASP A 53 -9.57 12.39 -9.96
C ASP A 53 -10.63 12.68 -11.03
N HIS A 54 -10.38 13.64 -11.92
CA HIS A 54 -11.27 13.91 -13.06
C HIS A 54 -11.29 12.72 -14.03
N PHE A 55 -10.13 12.07 -14.28
CA PHE A 55 -10.10 10.89 -15.13
C PHE A 55 -10.98 9.75 -14.58
N ALA A 56 -11.00 9.53 -13.29
CA ALA A 56 -11.86 8.54 -12.67
C ALA A 56 -13.36 8.81 -12.96
N GLU A 57 -13.77 10.08 -13.01
CA GLU A 57 -15.13 10.49 -13.34
C GLU A 57 -15.43 10.30 -14.84
N TYR A 58 -14.54 10.73 -15.73
CA TYR A 58 -14.80 10.79 -17.18
C TYR A 58 -14.36 9.54 -17.96
N ARG A 59 -13.58 8.62 -17.36
CA ARG A 59 -13.00 7.46 -18.06
C ARG A 59 -14.01 6.59 -18.82
N HIS A 60 -15.25 6.57 -18.38
CA HIS A 60 -16.30 5.78 -18.99
C HIS A 60 -16.81 6.35 -20.33
N LEU A 61 -16.54 7.62 -20.63
CA LEU A 61 -16.88 8.33 -21.87
C LEU A 61 -15.76 8.26 -22.92
N ILE A 62 -14.50 8.20 -22.48
CA ILE A 62 -13.31 8.32 -23.33
C ILE A 62 -13.31 7.24 -24.42
N GLY A 63 -13.28 7.71 -25.69
CA GLY A 63 -13.27 6.84 -26.87
C GLY A 63 -14.62 6.19 -27.21
N LYS A 64 -15.69 6.51 -26.46
CA LYS A 64 -17.05 6.06 -26.76
C LYS A 64 -17.91 7.18 -27.35
N GLU A 65 -17.87 8.34 -26.73
CA GLU A 65 -18.58 9.52 -27.16
C GLU A 65 -17.76 10.78 -26.85
N PRO A 66 -17.84 11.85 -27.69
CA PRO A 66 -17.22 13.13 -27.39
C PRO A 66 -17.86 13.77 -26.16
N PHE A 67 -17.06 14.48 -25.33
CA PHE A 67 -17.56 15.23 -24.17
C PHE A 67 -16.77 16.52 -23.95
N GLU A 68 -17.38 17.49 -23.30
CA GLU A 68 -16.76 18.76 -22.97
C GLU A 68 -15.91 18.66 -21.70
N TYR A 69 -14.65 19.14 -21.78
CA TYR A 69 -13.75 19.24 -20.65
C TYR A 69 -12.88 20.47 -20.76
N GLU A 70 -12.94 21.37 -19.76
CA GLU A 70 -12.15 22.63 -19.70
C GLU A 70 -12.22 23.47 -20.99
N GLY A 71 -13.36 23.46 -21.69
CA GLY A 71 -13.58 24.24 -22.92
C GLY A 71 -13.05 23.58 -24.19
N SER A 72 -12.67 22.29 -24.12
CA SER A 72 -12.28 21.47 -25.27
C SER A 72 -13.21 20.29 -25.43
N THR A 73 -13.56 19.92 -26.67
CA THR A 73 -14.33 18.70 -26.97
C THR A 73 -13.37 17.51 -27.03
N ILE A 74 -13.38 16.66 -26.04
CA ILE A 74 -12.53 15.47 -25.99
C ILE A 74 -13.12 14.36 -26.86
N VAL A 75 -12.28 13.77 -27.72
CA VAL A 75 -12.67 12.70 -28.65
C VAL A 75 -12.02 11.34 -28.34
N GLY A 76 -10.99 11.31 -27.48
CA GLY A 76 -10.32 10.07 -27.12
C GLY A 76 -9.02 10.26 -26.34
N PHE A 77 -8.23 9.21 -26.31
CA PHE A 77 -6.89 9.26 -25.75
C PHE A 77 -5.89 9.91 -26.71
N ASP A 78 -4.91 10.65 -26.16
CA ASP A 78 -3.71 11.09 -26.86
C ASP A 78 -2.86 9.86 -27.30
N LYS A 79 -1.86 10.08 -28.16
CA LYS A 79 -0.92 9.06 -28.64
C LYS A 79 -0.20 8.33 -27.50
N ASP A 80 0.17 9.06 -26.46
CA ASP A 80 0.86 8.55 -25.26
C ASP A 80 0.16 9.10 -24.01
N PRO A 81 -1.03 8.54 -23.70
CA PRO A 81 -1.91 9.12 -22.70
C PRO A 81 -1.35 9.02 -21.28
N PHE A 82 -0.53 8.00 -20.99
CA PHE A 82 0.01 7.71 -19.68
C PHE A 82 1.52 8.00 -19.56
N ARG A 83 2.07 8.90 -20.41
CA ARG A 83 3.51 9.23 -20.42
C ARG A 83 4.05 9.66 -19.06
N ASP A 84 3.26 10.39 -18.28
CA ASP A 84 3.66 10.83 -16.94
C ASP A 84 3.68 9.68 -15.91
N PHE A 85 3.02 8.58 -16.21
CA PHE A 85 2.97 7.39 -15.33
C PHE A 85 4.11 6.41 -15.56
N VAL A 86 4.96 6.65 -16.56
CA VAL A 86 6.11 5.77 -16.88
C VAL A 86 7.44 6.51 -16.81
N HIS A 87 7.44 7.84 -16.88
CA HIS A 87 8.67 8.65 -16.93
C HIS A 87 9.23 8.86 -15.50
N PRO A 88 10.44 8.36 -15.17
CA PRO A 88 10.97 8.38 -13.81
C PRO A 88 11.01 9.77 -13.16
N GLU A 89 11.40 10.79 -13.93
CA GLU A 89 11.53 12.16 -13.44
C GLU A 89 10.18 12.77 -13.04
N THR A 90 9.09 12.39 -13.74
CA THR A 90 7.74 12.87 -13.44
C THR A 90 7.32 12.41 -12.06
N PHE A 91 7.47 11.12 -11.74
CA PHE A 91 7.07 10.58 -10.43
C PHE A 91 7.78 11.29 -9.28
N LEU A 92 9.11 11.46 -9.38
CA LEU A 92 9.90 12.10 -8.32
C LEU A 92 9.57 13.58 -8.18
N SER A 93 9.47 14.31 -9.31
CA SER A 93 9.12 15.74 -9.29
C SER A 93 7.70 15.97 -8.77
N ASP A 94 6.75 15.12 -9.11
CA ASP A 94 5.37 15.22 -8.67
C ASP A 94 5.23 14.88 -7.19
N THR A 95 5.98 13.89 -6.67
CA THR A 95 6.08 13.63 -5.23
C THR A 95 6.57 14.89 -4.48
N ILE A 96 7.62 15.56 -4.97
CA ILE A 96 8.10 16.82 -4.38
C ILE A 96 7.01 17.90 -4.39
N LYS A 97 6.33 18.07 -5.54
CA LYS A 97 5.27 19.08 -5.69
C LYS A 97 4.10 18.81 -4.74
N ALA A 98 3.66 17.54 -4.65
CA ALA A 98 2.56 17.15 -3.79
C ALA A 98 2.88 17.45 -2.31
N VAL A 99 4.04 17.02 -1.81
CA VAL A 99 4.45 17.28 -0.42
C VAL A 99 4.60 18.78 -0.16
N LYS A 100 5.30 19.53 -1.03
CA LYS A 100 5.49 20.98 -0.86
C LYS A 100 4.18 21.78 -0.89
N ARG A 101 3.16 21.28 -1.55
CA ARG A 101 1.83 21.91 -1.62
C ARG A 101 0.86 21.37 -0.58
N ASN A 102 1.31 20.52 0.34
CA ASN A 102 0.48 19.85 1.35
C ASN A 102 -0.72 19.11 0.74
N LYS A 103 -0.52 18.48 -0.42
CA LYS A 103 -1.52 17.65 -1.08
C LYS A 103 -1.52 16.25 -0.45
N PHE A 104 -1.92 16.20 0.82
CA PHE A 104 -1.96 14.99 1.62
C PHE A 104 -3.32 14.31 1.47
N SER A 105 -3.30 13.02 1.17
CA SER A 105 -4.48 12.18 1.00
C SER A 105 -4.76 11.36 2.27
N PRO A 106 -5.90 10.66 2.40
CA PRO A 106 -6.32 10.06 3.67
C PRO A 106 -5.32 9.09 4.31
N SER A 107 -4.49 8.40 3.53
CA SER A 107 -3.49 7.46 4.06
C SER A 107 -2.12 8.08 4.36
N PHE A 108 -1.93 9.39 4.16
CA PHE A 108 -0.65 10.08 4.37
C PHE A 108 -0.07 9.87 5.76
N GLU A 109 -0.84 10.17 6.81
CA GLU A 109 -0.37 10.00 8.20
C GLU A 109 -0.14 8.52 8.53
N LYS A 110 -0.97 7.61 8.02
CA LYS A 110 -0.77 6.18 8.21
C LYS A 110 0.51 5.68 7.55
N PHE A 111 0.86 6.19 6.38
CA PHE A 111 2.13 5.85 5.73
C PHE A 111 3.33 6.40 6.50
N LYS A 112 3.27 7.65 6.99
CA LYS A 112 4.30 8.20 7.89
C LYS A 112 4.51 7.31 9.12
N GLU A 113 3.44 6.96 9.82
CA GLU A 113 3.49 6.05 10.97
C GLU A 113 4.13 4.70 10.60
N THR A 114 3.77 4.15 9.44
CA THR A 114 4.31 2.88 8.95
C THR A 114 5.84 2.94 8.82
N LEU A 115 6.35 4.03 8.25
CA LEU A 115 7.79 4.26 8.08
C LEU A 115 8.48 4.53 9.42
N ILE A 116 7.90 5.38 10.28
CA ILE A 116 8.46 5.74 11.59
C ILE A 116 8.62 4.50 12.48
N TYR A 117 7.61 3.62 12.50
CA TYR A 117 7.67 2.38 13.30
C TYR A 117 8.37 1.21 12.61
N ALA A 118 9.04 1.45 11.48
CA ALA A 118 9.75 0.45 10.69
C ALA A 118 8.92 -0.80 10.37
N ASN A 119 7.60 -0.64 10.20
CA ASN A 119 6.71 -1.74 9.81
C ASN A 119 6.98 -2.19 8.37
N PRO A 120 6.81 -3.49 8.04
CA PRO A 120 6.81 -3.95 6.66
C PRO A 120 5.66 -3.32 5.86
N PHE A 121 5.94 -2.93 4.63
CA PHE A 121 4.95 -2.30 3.76
C PHE A 121 5.12 -2.67 2.29
N SER A 122 4.04 -2.49 1.53
CA SER A 122 4.12 -2.47 0.07
C SER A 122 3.44 -1.23 -0.50
N ILE A 123 4.01 -0.71 -1.59
CA ILE A 123 3.36 0.28 -2.45
C ILE A 123 2.83 -0.47 -3.66
N ILE A 124 1.50 -0.51 -3.79
CA ILE A 124 0.78 -1.21 -4.87
C ILE A 124 0.04 -0.16 -5.70
N THR A 125 0.62 0.29 -6.80
CA THR A 125 0.11 1.41 -7.59
C THR A 125 -0.11 1.04 -9.06
N ALA A 126 -1.12 1.63 -9.70
CA ALA A 126 -1.41 1.44 -11.13
C ALA A 126 -0.34 2.07 -12.07
N ARG A 127 0.71 2.67 -11.52
CA ARG A 127 1.79 3.26 -12.31
C ARG A 127 2.60 2.22 -13.10
N GLY A 128 3.17 2.66 -14.23
CA GLY A 128 4.06 1.85 -15.08
C GLY A 128 5.56 2.08 -14.84
N HIS A 129 5.95 2.80 -13.80
CA HIS A 129 7.34 3.02 -13.42
C HIS A 129 8.02 1.71 -12.99
N SER A 130 9.37 1.65 -13.01
CA SER A 130 10.05 0.50 -12.40
C SER A 130 9.93 0.50 -10.88
N PRO A 131 10.00 -0.69 -10.21
CA PRO A 131 10.01 -0.78 -8.75
C PRO A 131 11.09 0.09 -8.10
N LYS A 132 12.25 0.23 -8.74
CA LYS A 132 13.36 1.09 -8.28
C LYS A 132 12.98 2.56 -8.23
N VAL A 133 12.15 3.03 -9.16
CA VAL A 133 11.66 4.43 -9.18
C VAL A 133 10.69 4.65 -8.04
N ILE A 134 9.77 3.72 -7.79
CA ILE A 134 8.85 3.80 -6.64
C ILE A 134 9.64 3.82 -5.32
N LYS A 135 10.62 2.92 -5.14
CA LYS A 135 11.52 2.93 -3.96
C LYS A 135 12.21 4.28 -3.78
N LYS A 136 12.76 4.87 -4.86
CA LYS A 136 13.35 6.22 -4.81
C LYS A 136 12.34 7.28 -4.37
N GLY A 137 11.09 7.20 -4.83
CA GLY A 137 10.01 8.07 -4.38
C GLY A 137 9.71 7.93 -2.89
N VAL A 138 9.69 6.71 -2.35
CA VAL A 138 9.54 6.49 -0.90
C VAL A 138 10.73 7.05 -0.12
N LYS A 139 11.97 6.84 -0.59
CA LYS A 139 13.16 7.45 0.05
C LYS A 139 13.10 8.98 0.01
N LEU A 140 12.65 9.55 -1.10
CA LEU A 140 12.43 10.98 -1.24
C LEU A 140 11.35 11.47 -0.27
N PHE A 141 10.21 10.76 -0.16
CA PHE A 141 9.14 11.06 0.80
C PHE A 141 9.67 11.10 2.24
N ILE A 142 10.45 10.10 2.68
CA ILE A 142 11.11 10.10 4.00
C ILE A 142 11.92 11.39 4.21
N ASN A 143 12.66 11.82 3.18
CA ASN A 143 13.52 12.97 3.28
C ASN A 143 12.77 14.31 3.38
N ILE A 144 11.61 14.44 2.75
CA ILE A 144 10.90 15.73 2.64
C ILE A 144 9.62 15.82 3.47
N ALA A 145 9.01 14.68 3.85
CA ALA A 145 7.75 14.64 4.59
C ALA A 145 7.92 14.36 6.09
N LEU A 146 9.01 13.70 6.50
CA LEU A 146 9.29 13.45 7.91
C LEU A 146 10.13 14.60 8.52
N THR A 147 9.76 15.01 9.74
CA THR A 147 10.55 15.95 10.53
C THR A 147 11.88 15.33 10.99
N PRO A 148 12.85 16.11 11.45
CA PRO A 148 14.08 15.56 12.02
C PRO A 148 13.84 14.64 13.23
N GLU A 149 12.83 14.93 14.07
CA GLU A 149 12.42 14.13 15.22
C GLU A 149 11.88 12.77 14.77
N GLU A 150 10.94 12.76 13.82
CA GLU A 150 10.36 11.55 13.24
C GLU A 150 11.41 10.67 12.56
N LYS A 151 12.41 11.27 11.88
CA LYS A 151 13.53 10.51 11.30
C LYS A 151 14.40 9.86 12.35
N ARG A 152 14.69 10.54 13.46
CA ARG A 152 15.45 9.94 14.58
C ARG A 152 14.71 8.75 15.19
N GLU A 153 13.38 8.90 15.39
CA GLU A 153 12.53 7.80 15.87
C GLU A 153 12.51 6.64 14.89
N MET A 154 12.36 6.93 13.59
CA MET A 154 12.43 5.92 12.52
C MET A 154 13.76 5.15 12.56
N ILE A 155 14.90 5.83 12.65
CA ILE A 155 16.22 5.18 12.72
C ILE A 155 16.36 4.27 13.94
N TYR A 156 15.86 4.73 15.10
CA TYR A 156 15.83 3.92 16.31
C TYR A 156 15.00 2.65 16.10
N ASN A 157 13.79 2.78 15.56
CA ASN A 157 12.89 1.66 15.31
C ASN A 157 13.42 0.70 14.22
N ILE A 158 14.11 1.21 13.20
CA ILE A 158 14.78 0.36 12.19
C ILE A 158 15.81 -0.55 12.85
N LYS A 159 16.71 0.00 13.68
CA LYS A 159 17.71 -0.80 14.39
C LYS A 159 17.06 -1.85 15.26
N ASP A 160 16.07 -1.44 16.05
CA ASP A 160 15.35 -2.31 16.98
C ASP A 160 14.63 -3.48 16.27
N VAL A 161 13.99 -3.21 15.12
CA VAL A 161 13.30 -4.28 14.34
C VAL A 161 14.30 -5.20 13.65
N LEU A 162 15.37 -4.67 13.03
CA LEU A 162 16.38 -5.49 12.38
C LEU A 162 17.12 -6.37 13.37
N ASP A 163 17.44 -5.87 14.56
CA ASP A 163 18.10 -6.63 15.63
C ASP A 163 17.16 -7.71 16.20
N PHE A 164 15.86 -7.38 16.40
CA PHE A 164 14.86 -8.34 16.86
C PHE A 164 14.67 -9.53 15.90
N GLU A 165 14.69 -9.26 14.60
CA GLU A 165 14.55 -10.29 13.57
C GLU A 165 15.89 -10.97 13.21
N GLU A 166 16.96 -10.64 13.93
CA GLU A 166 18.32 -11.16 13.68
C GLU A 166 18.92 -10.73 12.33
N ILE A 167 18.26 -9.83 11.61
CA ILE A 167 18.78 -9.24 10.37
C ILE A 167 19.91 -8.26 10.69
N GLY A 168 19.85 -7.60 11.86
CA GLY A 168 20.86 -6.68 12.34
C GLY A 168 22.24 -7.30 12.47
N GLY A 169 22.35 -8.56 12.90
CA GLY A 169 23.59 -9.30 12.95
C GLY A 169 24.24 -9.51 11.57
N TYR A 170 23.41 -9.68 10.54
CA TYR A 170 23.86 -9.80 9.16
C TYR A 170 24.40 -8.47 8.60
N TYR A 171 23.70 -7.36 8.85
CA TYR A 171 24.08 -6.02 8.37
C TYR A 171 25.00 -5.25 9.31
N LYS A 172 25.25 -5.73 10.54
CA LYS A 172 25.98 -4.99 11.59
C LYS A 172 25.43 -3.58 11.75
N THR A 173 24.17 -3.47 12.14
CA THR A 173 23.40 -2.21 12.23
C THR A 173 24.14 -1.09 12.96
N GLY A 174 25.03 -1.43 13.90
CA GLY A 174 25.87 -0.46 14.62
C GLY A 174 26.92 0.24 13.77
N ASP A 175 27.30 -0.33 12.62
CA ASP A 175 28.35 0.21 11.72
C ASP A 175 27.75 1.04 10.58
N LEU A 176 26.41 1.05 10.43
CA LEU A 176 25.71 1.75 9.34
C LEU A 176 25.36 3.17 9.73
N ASP A 177 25.51 4.11 8.79
CA ASP A 177 24.97 5.45 8.93
C ASP A 177 23.44 5.47 8.72
N ASP A 178 22.79 6.59 9.05
CA ASP A 178 21.33 6.73 8.97
C ASP A 178 20.79 6.51 7.55
N SER A 179 21.51 6.94 6.51
CA SER A 179 21.08 6.74 5.11
C SER A 179 21.18 5.27 4.69
N GLN A 180 22.22 4.58 5.14
CA GLN A 180 22.40 3.15 4.90
C GLN A 180 21.35 2.32 5.62
N LEU A 181 21.01 2.69 6.86
CA LEU A 181 19.93 2.04 7.62
C LEU A 181 18.57 2.20 6.94
N ILE A 182 18.27 3.40 6.42
CA ILE A 182 17.06 3.62 5.63
C ILE A 182 17.07 2.74 4.37
N ASP A 183 18.19 2.64 3.66
CA ASP A 183 18.30 1.79 2.47
C ASP A 183 18.06 0.31 2.79
N VAL A 184 18.66 -0.20 3.88
CA VAL A 184 18.44 -1.57 4.36
C VAL A 184 16.96 -1.79 4.71
N TYR A 185 16.33 -0.87 5.46
CA TYR A 185 14.91 -0.96 5.78
C TYR A 185 14.05 -1.02 4.52
N LEU A 186 14.31 -0.13 3.55
CA LEU A 186 13.55 -0.09 2.30
C LEU A 186 13.76 -1.34 1.42
N ASP A 187 14.89 -2.05 1.57
CA ASP A 187 15.15 -3.32 0.87
C ASP A 187 14.56 -4.52 1.61
N GLU A 188 14.61 -4.52 2.95
CA GLU A 188 14.16 -5.67 3.74
C GLU A 188 12.66 -5.65 4.07
N LYS A 189 12.09 -4.45 4.23
CA LYS A 189 10.71 -4.27 4.71
C LYS A 189 9.76 -3.65 3.69
N GLY A 190 10.30 -3.07 2.61
CA GLY A 190 9.52 -2.45 1.54
C GLY A 190 9.42 -3.34 0.31
N GLU A 191 8.19 -3.52 -0.21
CA GLU A 191 7.93 -4.12 -1.51
C GLU A 191 7.24 -3.12 -2.43
N TYR A 192 7.59 -3.12 -3.72
CA TYR A 192 7.17 -2.09 -4.66
C TYR A 192 6.56 -2.72 -5.89
N TYR A 193 5.24 -2.54 -6.06
CA TYR A 193 4.45 -3.12 -7.13
C TYR A 193 3.80 -2.04 -8.00
N PRO A 194 4.52 -1.46 -8.97
CA PRO A 194 3.91 -0.69 -10.04
C PRO A 194 3.26 -1.65 -11.02
N VAL A 195 1.96 -1.93 -10.81
CA VAL A 195 1.27 -3.08 -11.43
C VAL A 195 1.04 -2.96 -12.94
N SER A 196 1.29 -1.78 -13.53
CA SER A 196 1.29 -1.58 -14.98
C SER A 196 2.70 -1.56 -15.58
N SER A 197 3.75 -1.85 -14.80
CA SER A 197 5.13 -1.88 -15.29
C SER A 197 5.44 -3.16 -16.08
N LYS A 198 6.44 -3.02 -16.98
CA LYS A 198 6.97 -4.17 -17.71
C LYS A 198 7.57 -5.23 -16.77
N GLU A 199 8.26 -4.79 -15.72
CA GLU A 199 8.89 -5.66 -14.72
C GLU A 199 7.83 -6.45 -13.94
N PHE A 200 6.70 -5.83 -13.61
CA PHE A 200 5.58 -6.52 -12.98
C PHE A 200 5.02 -7.60 -13.91
N GLY A 201 4.75 -7.28 -15.17
CA GLY A 201 4.29 -8.23 -16.17
C GLY A 201 5.25 -9.43 -16.33
N GLN A 202 6.56 -9.18 -16.32
CA GLN A 202 7.58 -10.24 -16.39
C GLN A 202 7.60 -11.10 -15.12
N ARG A 203 7.55 -10.51 -13.93
CA ARG A 203 7.54 -11.22 -12.64
C ARG A 203 6.37 -12.20 -12.55
N PHE A 204 5.18 -11.75 -12.93
CA PHE A 204 3.96 -12.54 -12.85
C PHE A 204 3.61 -13.31 -14.14
N LYS A 205 4.49 -13.29 -15.15
CA LYS A 205 4.32 -13.97 -16.44
C LYS A 205 2.98 -13.63 -17.11
N LEU A 206 2.59 -12.35 -17.02
CA LEU A 206 1.34 -11.90 -17.62
C LEU A 206 1.45 -11.94 -19.15
N ASP A 207 0.47 -12.60 -19.79
CA ASP A 207 0.44 -12.77 -21.24
C ASP A 207 -0.11 -11.52 -21.92
N SER A 208 0.79 -10.67 -22.42
CA SER A 208 0.42 -9.47 -23.15
C SER A 208 -0.36 -9.73 -24.45
N SER A 209 -0.34 -10.97 -24.97
CA SER A 209 -1.09 -11.34 -26.19
C SER A 209 -2.59 -11.51 -25.93
N LYS A 210 -3.00 -11.69 -24.66
CA LYS A 210 -4.41 -11.83 -24.24
C LYS A 210 -5.07 -10.51 -23.85
N GLY A 211 -4.40 -9.39 -24.09
CA GLY A 211 -4.78 -8.07 -23.62
C GLY A 211 -4.14 -7.71 -22.30
N ALA A 212 -4.16 -6.41 -21.94
CA ALA A 212 -3.63 -5.95 -20.66
C ALA A 212 -4.48 -6.54 -19.51
N SER A 213 -3.83 -7.19 -18.56
CA SER A 213 -4.48 -7.56 -17.30
C SER A 213 -4.97 -6.31 -16.57
N SER A 214 -6.16 -6.36 -15.99
CA SER A 214 -6.72 -5.18 -15.30
C SER A 214 -5.87 -4.80 -14.07
N PRO A 215 -5.76 -3.49 -13.76
CA PRO A 215 -5.07 -3.05 -12.56
C PRO A 215 -5.60 -3.71 -11.27
N GLU A 216 -6.91 -3.94 -11.18
CA GLU A 216 -7.56 -4.60 -10.04
C GLU A 216 -7.06 -6.04 -9.86
N HIS A 217 -6.95 -6.81 -10.96
CA HIS A 217 -6.39 -8.15 -10.91
C HIS A 217 -4.92 -8.14 -10.51
N ASN A 218 -4.15 -7.23 -11.09
CA ASN A 218 -2.72 -7.10 -10.80
C ASN A 218 -2.45 -6.69 -9.35
N LYS A 219 -3.30 -5.84 -8.76
CA LYS A 219 -3.21 -5.47 -7.33
C LYS A 219 -3.45 -6.67 -6.41
N LYS A 220 -4.32 -7.62 -6.78
CA LYS A 220 -4.50 -8.89 -6.04
C LYS A 220 -3.24 -9.74 -6.04
N LEU A 221 -2.63 -9.92 -7.21
CA LEU A 221 -1.35 -10.64 -7.35
C LEU A 221 -0.25 -9.99 -6.51
N ALA A 222 -0.18 -8.66 -6.54
CA ALA A 222 0.78 -7.89 -5.75
C ALA A 222 0.60 -8.10 -4.24
N LEU A 223 -0.64 -8.09 -3.74
CA LEU A 223 -0.91 -8.30 -2.32
C LEU A 223 -0.56 -9.72 -1.88
N SER A 224 -0.92 -10.73 -2.69
CA SER A 224 -0.56 -12.13 -2.41
C SER A 224 0.97 -12.31 -2.34
N ASP A 225 1.69 -11.78 -3.34
CA ASP A 225 3.15 -11.85 -3.37
C ASP A 225 3.79 -11.09 -2.20
N PHE A 226 3.25 -9.94 -1.80
CA PHE A 226 3.73 -9.23 -0.61
C PHE A 226 3.64 -10.10 0.65
N LEU A 227 2.53 -10.78 0.86
CA LEU A 227 2.37 -11.70 1.99
C LEU A 227 3.36 -12.87 1.90
N ASP A 228 3.52 -13.48 0.73
CA ASP A 228 4.51 -14.54 0.50
C ASP A 228 5.92 -14.07 0.85
N GLN A 229 6.33 -12.85 0.44
CA GLN A 229 7.64 -12.28 0.77
C GLN A 229 7.80 -12.05 2.28
N VAL A 230 6.77 -11.55 2.96
CA VAL A 230 6.80 -11.37 4.41
C VAL A 230 6.96 -12.72 5.12
N TYR A 231 6.15 -13.73 4.74
CA TYR A 231 6.24 -15.06 5.35
C TYR A 231 7.57 -15.75 5.04
N TYR A 232 8.12 -15.57 3.86
CA TYR A 232 9.46 -16.06 3.56
C TYR A 232 10.53 -15.46 4.51
N LYS A 233 10.44 -14.15 4.81
CA LYS A 233 11.41 -13.44 5.66
C LYS A 233 11.21 -13.71 7.16
N VAL A 234 9.97 -13.66 7.65
CA VAL A 234 9.69 -13.67 9.10
C VAL A 234 8.71 -14.77 9.56
N GLY A 235 8.31 -15.68 8.67
CA GLY A 235 7.34 -16.74 8.99
C GLY A 235 7.76 -17.59 10.18
N LYS A 236 9.05 -17.95 10.30
CA LYS A 236 9.57 -18.69 11.46
C LYS A 236 9.39 -17.94 12.78
N LEU A 237 9.43 -16.61 12.77
CA LEU A 237 9.20 -15.79 13.96
C LEU A 237 7.72 -15.73 14.30
N ILE A 238 6.84 -15.73 13.28
CA ILE A 238 5.38 -15.85 13.46
C ILE A 238 5.05 -17.22 14.06
N ASP A 239 5.52 -18.29 13.44
CA ASP A 239 5.25 -19.68 13.86
C ASP A 239 5.78 -19.97 15.28
N SER A 240 6.88 -19.35 15.69
CA SER A 240 7.46 -19.51 17.02
C SER A 240 6.78 -18.65 18.10
N GLY A 241 5.77 -17.82 17.72
CA GLY A 241 5.08 -16.93 18.64
C GLY A 241 5.91 -15.72 19.09
N LYS A 242 7.04 -15.40 18.43
CA LYS A 242 7.78 -14.15 18.70
C LYS A 242 6.94 -12.91 18.32
N TYR A 243 6.03 -13.05 17.37
CA TYR A 243 4.97 -12.07 17.12
C TYR A 243 3.65 -12.56 17.73
N GLY A 244 3.10 -11.79 18.68
CA GLY A 244 1.85 -12.11 19.38
C GLY A 244 0.60 -11.96 18.51
N SER A 245 0.66 -11.08 17.50
CA SER A 245 -0.41 -10.93 16.51
C SER A 245 0.15 -10.41 15.18
N VAL A 246 -0.54 -10.80 14.11
CA VAL A 246 -0.24 -10.32 12.75
C VAL A 246 -1.46 -9.61 12.18
N SER A 247 -1.28 -8.41 11.63
CA SER A 247 -2.34 -7.68 10.97
C SER A 247 -1.88 -7.09 9.64
N LEU A 248 -2.77 -7.03 8.66
CA LEU A 248 -2.52 -6.36 7.38
C LEU A 248 -3.59 -5.31 7.13
N GLY A 249 -3.15 -4.06 6.89
CA GLY A 249 -3.97 -2.97 6.39
C GLY A 249 -3.75 -2.77 4.90
N PHE A 250 -4.81 -2.83 4.10
CA PHE A 250 -4.81 -2.40 2.70
C PHE A 250 -5.58 -1.09 2.58
N SER A 251 -5.12 -0.15 1.74
CA SER A 251 -5.87 1.07 1.42
C SER A 251 -5.73 1.49 -0.02
N ASP A 252 -6.84 1.99 -0.59
CA ASP A 252 -6.95 2.43 -1.99
C ASP A 252 -8.07 3.47 -2.09
N ASP A 253 -7.93 4.42 -3.01
CA ASP A 253 -8.93 5.47 -3.30
C ASP A 253 -9.92 5.07 -4.42
N ASP A 254 -9.61 4.03 -5.20
CA ASP A 254 -10.55 3.48 -6.18
C ASP A 254 -11.43 2.41 -5.53
N ILE A 255 -12.73 2.69 -5.41
CA ILE A 255 -13.72 1.78 -4.83
C ILE A 255 -13.78 0.41 -5.53
N SER A 256 -13.41 0.34 -6.82
CA SER A 256 -13.36 -0.92 -7.57
C SER A 256 -12.22 -1.80 -7.06
N ASN A 257 -11.04 -1.20 -6.81
CA ASN A 257 -9.90 -1.87 -6.19
C ASN A 257 -10.24 -2.34 -4.78
N VAL A 258 -10.87 -1.47 -3.97
CA VAL A 258 -11.31 -1.80 -2.60
C VAL A 258 -12.23 -3.03 -2.60
N ARG A 259 -13.31 -3.01 -3.40
CA ARG A 259 -14.26 -4.13 -3.50
C ARG A 259 -13.59 -5.43 -3.97
N SER A 260 -12.78 -5.31 -5.01
CA SER A 260 -12.03 -6.44 -5.57
C SER A 260 -11.07 -7.04 -4.55
N MET A 261 -10.44 -6.20 -3.72
CA MET A 261 -9.51 -6.65 -2.67
C MET A 261 -10.23 -7.29 -1.49
N VAL A 262 -11.36 -6.74 -1.04
CA VAL A 262 -12.22 -7.37 -0.02
C VAL A 262 -12.58 -8.78 -0.44
N GLN A 263 -13.10 -8.95 -1.67
CA GLN A 263 -13.45 -10.24 -2.22
C GLN A 263 -12.26 -11.23 -2.25
N HIS A 264 -11.09 -10.77 -2.69
CA HIS A 264 -9.87 -11.59 -2.74
C HIS A 264 -9.40 -12.03 -1.35
N ILE A 265 -9.48 -11.14 -0.36
CA ILE A 265 -9.12 -11.47 1.02
C ILE A 265 -10.11 -12.52 1.58
N GLU A 266 -11.42 -12.33 1.40
CA GLU A 266 -12.46 -13.25 1.88
C GLU A 266 -12.35 -14.63 1.22
N ASP A 267 -12.19 -14.69 -0.09
CA ASP A 267 -12.20 -15.94 -0.86
C ASP A 267 -10.90 -16.73 -0.74
N GLU A 268 -9.76 -16.06 -0.61
CA GLU A 268 -8.44 -16.69 -0.74
C GLU A 268 -7.51 -16.40 0.44
N LEU A 269 -7.13 -15.13 0.68
CA LEU A 269 -6.04 -14.82 1.59
C LEU A 269 -6.35 -15.19 3.04
N SER A 270 -7.60 -15.03 3.51
CA SER A 270 -8.01 -15.42 4.86
C SER A 270 -7.94 -16.92 5.11
N ARG A 271 -7.93 -17.75 4.03
CA ARG A 271 -7.75 -19.20 4.14
C ARG A 271 -6.29 -19.61 4.11
N VAL A 272 -5.48 -18.89 3.31
CA VAL A 272 -4.04 -19.14 3.19
C VAL A 272 -3.30 -18.65 4.43
N TYR A 273 -3.72 -17.50 4.99
CA TYR A 273 -3.11 -16.84 6.14
C TYR A 273 -4.15 -16.63 7.25
N PRO A 274 -4.61 -17.70 7.93
CA PRO A 274 -5.71 -17.63 8.89
C PRO A 274 -5.38 -16.84 10.16
N GLU A 275 -4.10 -16.63 10.46
CA GLU A 275 -3.62 -15.88 11.63
C GLU A 275 -3.58 -14.36 11.37
N ILE A 276 -3.72 -13.92 10.11
CA ILE A 276 -3.69 -12.49 9.79
C ILE A 276 -5.06 -11.86 10.04
N HIS A 277 -5.05 -10.78 10.81
CA HIS A 277 -6.19 -9.88 10.93
C HIS A 277 -6.19 -8.86 9.77
N PHE A 278 -7.10 -9.01 8.81
CA PHE A 278 -7.19 -8.14 7.64
C PHE A 278 -8.07 -6.92 7.89
N VAL A 279 -7.60 -5.76 7.45
CA VAL A 279 -8.31 -4.48 7.49
C VAL A 279 -8.18 -3.80 6.15
N VAL A 280 -9.30 -3.59 5.45
CA VAL A 280 -9.34 -2.78 4.24
C VAL A 280 -9.84 -1.38 4.57
N LYS A 281 -9.24 -0.37 3.96
CA LYS A 281 -9.58 1.03 4.11
C LYS A 281 -9.96 1.60 2.76
N ASP A 282 -11.21 2.01 2.65
CA ASP A 282 -11.73 2.74 1.53
C ASP A 282 -11.48 4.24 1.73
N THR A 283 -10.74 4.87 0.83
CA THR A 283 -10.41 6.29 0.86
C THR A 283 -11.01 7.07 -0.30
N SER A 284 -11.91 6.47 -1.09
CA SER A 284 -12.49 7.02 -2.31
C SER A 284 -13.30 8.31 -2.12
N GLU A 285 -13.86 8.54 -0.92
CA GLU A 285 -14.67 9.74 -0.63
C GLU A 285 -13.89 10.83 0.12
N GLY A 286 -12.55 10.84 0.02
CA GLY A 286 -11.69 11.82 0.73
C GLY A 286 -11.62 11.64 2.24
N GLY A 287 -12.28 10.61 2.77
CA GLY A 287 -12.23 10.15 4.16
C GLY A 287 -11.68 8.73 4.23
N MET A 288 -11.74 8.11 5.42
CA MET A 288 -11.27 6.75 5.61
C MET A 288 -12.40 5.90 6.19
N LYS A 289 -13.01 5.06 5.37
CA LYS A 289 -13.92 4.00 5.79
C LYS A 289 -13.12 2.73 6.08
N LYS A 290 -13.28 2.16 7.27
CA LYS A 290 -12.62 0.92 7.69
C LYS A 290 -13.56 -0.27 7.49
N ILE A 291 -13.10 -1.28 6.74
CA ILE A 291 -13.73 -2.59 6.61
C ILE A 291 -12.83 -3.60 7.32
N VAL A 292 -13.34 -4.27 8.33
CA VAL A 292 -12.60 -5.33 9.06
C VAL A 292 -13.07 -6.67 8.53
N ILE A 293 -12.15 -7.47 8.02
CA ILE A 293 -12.43 -8.82 7.56
C ILE A 293 -11.89 -9.77 8.63
N THR A 294 -12.80 -10.34 9.41
CA THR A 294 -12.47 -11.32 10.44
C THR A 294 -12.93 -12.69 9.96
N ARG A 295 -12.03 -13.67 9.93
CA ARG A 295 -12.43 -15.04 9.69
C ARG A 295 -13.22 -15.54 10.90
N LEU A 296 -14.41 -16.03 10.65
CA LEU A 296 -15.27 -16.64 11.67
C LEU A 296 -14.76 -18.05 11.95
N ASN A 297 -14.12 -18.24 13.10
CA ASN A 297 -13.59 -19.54 13.52
C ASN A 297 -14.65 -20.45 14.14
N ASN A 298 -15.90 -19.97 14.39
CA ASN A 298 -17.01 -20.78 14.91
C ASN A 298 -18.34 -20.35 14.30
N GLU A 299 -19.20 -21.31 13.99
CA GLU A 299 -20.55 -21.06 13.44
C GLU A 299 -21.43 -20.17 14.35
N ALA A 300 -21.22 -20.18 15.67
CA ALA A 300 -21.96 -19.35 16.62
C ALA A 300 -21.56 -17.86 16.61
N ASP A 301 -20.30 -17.53 16.29
CA ASP A 301 -19.85 -16.14 16.14
C ASP A 301 -20.22 -15.58 14.77
N SER A 302 -20.51 -16.46 13.79
CA SER A 302 -20.84 -16.07 12.41
C SER A 302 -22.16 -15.34 12.31
N GLU A 303 -23.20 -15.77 13.03
CA GLU A 303 -24.53 -15.12 12.99
C GLU A 303 -24.50 -13.71 13.60
N SER A 304 -23.85 -13.54 14.76
CA SER A 304 -23.76 -12.24 15.44
C SER A 304 -22.90 -11.21 14.69
N LEU A 305 -21.84 -11.63 14.01
CA LEU A 305 -20.98 -10.74 13.24
C LEU A 305 -21.60 -10.42 11.85
N LEU A 306 -22.31 -11.38 11.25
CA LEU A 306 -23.09 -11.14 10.03
C LEU A 306 -24.24 -10.17 10.31
N GLU A 307 -24.93 -10.31 11.45
CA GLU A 307 -25.95 -9.35 11.89
C GLU A 307 -25.36 -7.95 12.10
N ASN A 308 -24.22 -7.81 12.79
CA ASN A 308 -23.56 -6.53 12.97
C ASN A 308 -23.04 -5.92 11.67
N TYR A 309 -22.53 -6.73 10.73
CA TYR A 309 -22.14 -6.30 9.40
C TYR A 309 -23.34 -5.82 8.59
N MET A 310 -24.44 -6.59 8.61
CA MET A 310 -25.69 -6.21 7.92
C MET A 310 -26.33 -4.96 8.52
N ILE A 311 -26.33 -4.83 9.85
CA ILE A 311 -26.84 -3.64 10.56
C ILE A 311 -26.02 -2.40 10.19
N ASN A 312 -24.67 -2.50 10.23
CA ASN A 312 -23.81 -1.38 9.84
C ASN A 312 -23.94 -1.02 8.37
N LYS A 313 -24.16 -2.01 7.49
CA LYS A 313 -24.41 -1.78 6.07
C LYS A 313 -25.76 -1.11 5.82
N ILE A 314 -26.81 -1.50 6.55
CA ILE A 314 -28.14 -0.86 6.48
C ILE A 314 -28.09 0.57 7.01
N LEU A 315 -27.39 0.81 8.13
CA LEU A 315 -27.22 2.13 8.72
C LEU A 315 -26.40 3.09 7.83
N SER A 316 -25.55 2.56 6.95
CA SER A 316 -24.79 3.37 5.99
C SER A 316 -25.60 3.79 4.75
N TYR A 317 -26.84 3.27 4.57
CA TYR A 317 -27.76 3.63 3.49
C TYR A 317 -28.95 4.46 3.97
N LEU A 318 -29.06 4.70 5.30
CA LEU A 318 -30.03 5.61 5.92
C LEU A 318 -29.38 6.95 6.29
#